data_87f8d3f3518cb846bf24a535253d79b1
#
_entry.id   87f8d3f3518cb846bf24a535253d79b1
#
_cell.length_a   1.000
_cell.length_b   1.000
_cell.length_c   1.000
_cell.angle_alpha   90.00
_cell.angle_beta   90.00
_cell.angle_gamma   90.00
#
_symmetry.space_group_name_H-M   'P 1'
#
loop_
_entity.id
_entity.type
_entity.pdbx_description
1 polymer ?
#
loop_
_entity_poly.entity_id
_entity_poly.type
_entity_poly.pdbx_seq_one_letter_code
_entity_poly.pdbx_strand_id
1 'polypeptide(L)'
;VAIDEVKQGKSVVIGMSDTLECILRDVIVHEDGSVRGDISALLLRLLDKTVRSTNVLGDRETPIFDIIQDSDNPEMVALTSMAEEIRDYYRFIINSIKEEVFHLPMSPIDVIRQLITEEKFISPDGSYINIRFEECTGRAHQLEYLSSDGNDDYIHAEITSRKKRHSNHIFNDFQNNKLDVILINACGAIGASAHAISTAEVPEEQVRQRKMLIVQNDLDVNIDLQKRGRINRTGQRIDLPPLYEYIITAIPSEKRLNMMLRAKLRSLSANTAGWQDQDKEQADFIDISNKYGNE
;
A
#
# COMPACT_ATOMS: atom_id res chain seq x y z
N VAL A 1 0.55 13.38 9.46
CA VAL A 1 1.87 12.84 9.84
C VAL A 1 2.92 13.15 8.76
N ALA A 2 2.85 12.58 7.52
CA ALA A 2 3.90 12.83 6.51
C ALA A 2 4.13 14.32 6.24
N ILE A 3 3.06 15.07 6.05
CA ILE A 3 3.08 16.53 5.83
C ILE A 3 3.71 17.25 7.03
N ASP A 4 3.35 16.88 8.24
CA ASP A 4 3.86 17.50 9.46
C ASP A 4 5.36 17.26 9.64
N GLU A 5 5.84 16.06 9.30
CA GLU A 5 7.26 15.72 9.34
C GLU A 5 8.07 16.52 8.31
N VAL A 6 7.52 16.73 7.11
CA VAL A 6 8.14 17.59 6.10
C VAL A 6 8.19 19.03 6.57
N LYS A 7 7.11 19.56 7.19
CA LYS A 7 7.07 20.91 7.78
C LYS A 7 8.10 21.08 8.91
N GLN A 8 8.49 19.98 9.58
CA GLN A 8 9.58 19.95 10.57
C GLN A 8 10.98 19.82 9.95
N GLY A 9 11.10 19.86 8.63
CA GLY A 9 12.38 19.76 7.92
C GLY A 9 12.92 18.35 7.70
N LYS A 10 12.12 17.31 7.92
CA LYS A 10 12.51 15.93 7.66
C LYS A 10 12.19 15.52 6.22
N SER A 11 12.87 14.50 5.72
CA SER A 11 12.51 13.82 4.48
C SER A 11 11.82 12.50 4.79
N VAL A 12 10.68 12.25 4.14
CA VAL A 12 9.77 11.14 4.49
C VAL A 12 9.79 10.05 3.43
N VAL A 13 9.86 8.79 3.88
CA VAL A 13 9.69 7.61 3.04
C VAL A 13 8.40 6.92 3.46
N ILE A 14 7.47 6.72 2.54
CA ILE A 14 6.23 5.98 2.79
C ILE A 14 6.41 4.56 2.25
N GLY A 15 6.33 3.56 3.13
CA GLY A 15 6.45 2.14 2.79
C GLY A 15 5.08 1.49 2.63
N MET A 16 4.85 0.87 1.47
CA MET A 16 3.66 0.06 1.17
C MET A 16 4.06 -1.31 0.63
N SER A 17 3.18 -2.30 0.72
CA SER A 17 3.38 -3.62 0.09
C SER A 17 2.74 -3.70 -1.29
N ASP A 18 1.50 -3.26 -1.41
CA ASP A 18 0.67 -3.40 -2.61
C ASP A 18 0.34 -2.07 -3.27
N THR A 19 0.27 -2.08 -4.61
CA THR A 19 -0.12 -0.91 -5.40
C THR A 19 -1.55 -0.98 -5.92
N LEU A 20 -2.20 -2.12 -5.78
CA LEU A 20 -3.55 -2.43 -6.27
C LEU A 20 -3.76 -2.19 -7.79
N GLU A 21 -2.69 -2.02 -8.57
CA GLU A 21 -2.76 -1.76 -10.03
C GLU A 21 -3.54 -2.86 -10.78
N CYS A 22 -3.47 -4.10 -10.29
CA CYS A 22 -4.18 -5.21 -10.92
C CYS A 22 -5.70 -5.02 -10.94
N ILE A 23 -6.25 -4.16 -10.07
CA ILE A 23 -7.68 -3.88 -9.99
C ILE A 23 -8.12 -2.92 -11.09
N LEU A 24 -7.24 -2.05 -11.57
CA LEU A 24 -7.56 -1.06 -12.60
C LEU A 24 -8.12 -1.68 -13.89
N ARG A 25 -7.86 -2.97 -14.13
CA ARG A 25 -8.39 -3.71 -15.27
C ARG A 25 -9.89 -4.00 -15.17
N ASP A 26 -10.41 -4.02 -13.96
CA ASP A 26 -11.78 -4.41 -13.65
C ASP A 26 -12.66 -3.18 -13.31
N VAL A 27 -12.12 -1.97 -13.56
CA VAL A 27 -12.81 -0.71 -13.26
C VAL A 27 -14.01 -0.51 -14.20
N ILE A 28 -15.08 0.00 -13.64
CA ILE A 28 -16.28 0.36 -14.41
C ILE A 28 -16.01 1.68 -15.16
N VAL A 29 -16.08 1.62 -16.48
CA VAL A 29 -15.87 2.78 -17.36
C VAL A 29 -17.23 3.36 -17.75
N HIS A 30 -17.40 4.67 -17.62
CA HIS A 30 -18.59 5.40 -18.01
C HIS A 30 -18.55 5.82 -19.49
N GLU A 31 -19.69 6.28 -20.02
CA GLU A 31 -19.82 6.69 -21.44
C GLU A 31 -18.91 7.88 -21.79
N ASP A 32 -18.61 8.76 -20.86
CA ASP A 32 -17.70 9.91 -21.00
C ASP A 32 -16.22 9.55 -20.91
N GLY A 33 -15.88 8.26 -20.67
CA GLY A 33 -14.52 7.78 -20.51
C GLY A 33 -13.98 7.88 -19.08
N SER A 34 -14.72 8.49 -18.15
CA SER A 34 -14.38 8.44 -16.74
C SER A 34 -14.55 7.03 -16.18
N VAL A 35 -13.90 6.77 -15.05
CA VAL A 35 -13.99 5.48 -14.37
C VAL A 35 -14.57 5.65 -12.98
N ARG A 36 -15.24 4.61 -12.52
CA ARG A 36 -15.68 4.54 -11.14
C ARG A 36 -14.45 4.31 -10.24
N GLY A 37 -14.06 5.34 -9.50
CA GLY A 37 -12.84 5.39 -8.70
C GLY A 37 -12.99 4.87 -7.27
N ASP A 38 -14.14 4.28 -6.92
CA ASP A 38 -14.41 3.75 -5.59
C ASP A 38 -14.00 2.27 -5.43
N ILE A 39 -14.18 1.72 -4.24
CA ILE A 39 -13.79 0.35 -3.87
C ILE A 39 -14.59 -0.76 -4.59
N SER A 40 -15.66 -0.43 -5.34
CA SER A 40 -16.54 -1.42 -5.98
C SER A 40 -15.80 -2.40 -6.88
N ALA A 41 -14.84 -1.92 -7.68
CA ALA A 41 -14.04 -2.77 -8.57
C ALA A 41 -13.22 -3.81 -7.77
N LEU A 42 -12.69 -3.44 -6.60
CA LEU A 42 -12.00 -4.37 -5.70
C LEU A 42 -12.96 -5.43 -5.16
N LEU A 43 -14.14 -5.02 -4.71
CA LEU A 43 -15.16 -5.93 -4.17
C LEU A 43 -15.63 -6.93 -5.22
N LEU A 44 -15.92 -6.46 -6.45
CA LEU A 44 -16.31 -7.32 -7.57
C LEU A 44 -15.21 -8.34 -7.90
N ARG A 45 -13.96 -7.91 -7.90
CA ARG A 45 -12.82 -8.80 -8.15
C ARG A 45 -12.63 -9.85 -7.05
N LEU A 46 -12.77 -9.45 -5.80
CA LEU A 46 -12.69 -10.38 -4.66
C LEU A 46 -13.81 -11.41 -4.71
N LEU A 47 -15.03 -10.96 -5.01
CA LEU A 47 -16.18 -11.84 -5.17
C LEU A 47 -15.98 -12.85 -6.31
N ASP A 48 -15.52 -12.40 -7.48
CA ASP A 48 -15.21 -13.27 -8.62
C ASP A 48 -14.14 -14.32 -8.27
N LYS A 49 -13.09 -13.92 -7.57
CA LYS A 49 -12.07 -14.87 -7.08
C LYS A 49 -12.60 -15.93 -6.11
N THR A 50 -13.62 -15.58 -5.33
CA THR A 50 -14.18 -16.48 -4.33
C THR A 50 -14.96 -17.63 -4.97
N VAL A 51 -15.60 -17.38 -6.10
CA VAL A 51 -16.47 -18.36 -6.76
C VAL A 51 -15.80 -19.15 -7.89
N ARG A 52 -14.58 -18.76 -8.32
CA ARG A 52 -13.83 -19.48 -9.36
C ARG A 52 -12.73 -20.33 -8.77
N SER A 53 -12.64 -21.56 -9.24
CA SER A 53 -11.48 -22.40 -9.00
C SER A 53 -10.29 -21.95 -9.86
N THR A 54 -9.10 -22.38 -9.47
CA THR A 54 -7.87 -22.17 -10.24
C THR A 54 -7.35 -23.54 -10.66
N ASN A 55 -7.12 -23.75 -11.95
CA ASN A 55 -6.56 -25.00 -12.44
C ASN A 55 -5.07 -25.15 -12.07
N VAL A 56 -4.49 -26.32 -12.37
CA VAL A 56 -3.08 -26.65 -12.08
C VAL A 56 -2.11 -25.69 -12.80
N LEU A 57 -2.52 -25.08 -13.90
CA LEU A 57 -1.74 -24.11 -14.67
C LEU A 57 -1.89 -22.66 -14.16
N GLY A 58 -2.74 -22.43 -13.16
CA GLY A 58 -2.98 -21.10 -12.57
C GLY A 58 -4.00 -20.23 -13.33
N ASP A 59 -4.65 -20.77 -14.38
CA ASP A 59 -5.70 -20.08 -15.08
C ASP A 59 -7.01 -20.11 -14.29
N ARG A 60 -7.79 -19.03 -14.36
CA ARG A 60 -9.11 -18.99 -13.74
C ARG A 60 -10.09 -19.82 -14.52
N GLU A 61 -10.71 -20.75 -13.85
CA GLU A 61 -11.73 -21.59 -14.40
C GLU A 61 -13.14 -21.00 -14.27
N THR A 62 -14.09 -21.71 -14.82
CA THR A 62 -15.52 -21.47 -14.72
C THR A 62 -15.95 -21.38 -13.25
N PRO A 63 -16.94 -20.54 -12.90
CA PRO A 63 -17.50 -20.49 -11.55
C PRO A 63 -17.96 -21.86 -11.08
N ILE A 64 -17.77 -22.18 -9.81
CA ILE A 64 -18.07 -23.49 -9.24
C ILE A 64 -19.53 -23.92 -9.43
N PHE A 65 -20.48 -22.99 -9.39
CA PHE A 65 -21.89 -23.26 -9.62
C PHE A 65 -22.21 -23.64 -11.07
N ASP A 66 -21.43 -23.17 -12.06
CA ASP A 66 -21.57 -23.59 -13.46
C ASP A 66 -20.95 -24.97 -13.65
N ILE A 67 -19.83 -25.30 -13.02
CA ILE A 67 -19.21 -26.63 -13.04
C ILE A 67 -20.16 -27.69 -12.49
N ILE A 68 -20.86 -27.39 -11.39
CA ILE A 68 -21.82 -28.31 -10.78
C ILE A 68 -23.01 -28.55 -11.73
N GLN A 69 -23.52 -27.49 -12.36
CA GLN A 69 -24.69 -27.58 -13.24
C GLN A 69 -24.41 -28.36 -14.53
N ASP A 70 -23.21 -28.23 -15.08
CA ASP A 70 -22.82 -28.87 -16.33
C ASP A 70 -22.24 -30.29 -16.14
N SER A 71 -22.26 -30.81 -14.91
CA SER A 71 -21.66 -32.10 -14.57
C SER A 71 -22.66 -33.26 -14.68
N ASP A 72 -22.26 -34.33 -15.36
CA ASP A 72 -22.99 -35.60 -15.41
C ASP A 72 -22.75 -36.51 -14.18
N ASN A 73 -21.87 -36.10 -13.26
CA ASN A 73 -21.56 -36.86 -12.05
C ASN A 73 -22.75 -36.84 -11.09
N PRO A 74 -23.28 -38.00 -10.65
CA PRO A 74 -24.43 -38.09 -9.74
C PRO A 74 -24.24 -37.32 -8.41
N GLU A 75 -23.04 -37.25 -7.89
CA GLU A 75 -22.74 -36.47 -6.67
C GLU A 75 -22.84 -34.99 -6.91
N MET A 76 -22.43 -34.49 -8.09
CA MET A 76 -22.57 -33.10 -8.49
C MET A 76 -24.01 -32.74 -8.80
N VAL A 77 -24.75 -33.64 -9.47
CA VAL A 77 -26.19 -33.47 -9.75
C VAL A 77 -26.98 -33.26 -8.46
N ALA A 78 -26.63 -33.95 -7.37
CA ALA A 78 -27.25 -33.77 -6.08
C ALA A 78 -27.04 -32.37 -5.47
N LEU A 79 -26.04 -31.62 -5.94
CA LEU A 79 -25.73 -30.24 -5.50
C LEU A 79 -26.34 -29.15 -6.40
N THR A 80 -27.05 -29.54 -7.47
CA THR A 80 -27.58 -28.58 -8.47
C THR A 80 -28.45 -27.50 -7.84
N SER A 81 -29.37 -27.86 -6.92
CA SER A 81 -30.25 -26.91 -6.26
C SER A 81 -29.44 -25.89 -5.42
N MET A 82 -28.40 -26.34 -4.73
CA MET A 82 -27.50 -25.46 -3.97
C MET A 82 -26.69 -24.56 -4.93
N ALA A 83 -26.25 -25.06 -6.07
CA ALA A 83 -25.52 -24.29 -7.06
C ALA A 83 -26.38 -23.16 -7.66
N GLU A 84 -27.67 -23.42 -7.89
CA GLU A 84 -28.63 -22.39 -8.33
C GLU A 84 -28.82 -21.30 -7.28
N GLU A 85 -29.02 -21.66 -6.02
CA GLU A 85 -29.12 -20.70 -4.91
C GLU A 85 -27.86 -19.83 -4.78
N ILE A 86 -26.68 -20.43 -4.87
CA ILE A 86 -25.39 -19.72 -4.80
C ILE A 86 -25.25 -18.78 -6.00
N ARG A 87 -25.64 -19.20 -7.21
CA ARG A 87 -25.61 -18.36 -8.40
C ARG A 87 -26.52 -17.14 -8.28
N ASP A 88 -27.74 -17.34 -7.78
CA ASP A 88 -28.70 -16.25 -7.62
C ASP A 88 -28.24 -15.27 -6.55
N TYR A 89 -27.69 -15.78 -5.44
CA TYR A 89 -27.11 -14.94 -4.42
C TYR A 89 -25.86 -14.17 -4.91
N TYR A 90 -25.01 -14.82 -5.71
CA TYR A 90 -23.87 -14.17 -6.37
C TYR A 90 -24.30 -13.02 -7.28
N ARG A 91 -25.34 -13.24 -8.10
CA ARG A 91 -25.90 -12.18 -8.96
C ARG A 91 -26.50 -11.03 -8.14
N PHE A 92 -27.19 -11.36 -7.07
CA PHE A 92 -27.73 -10.36 -6.16
C PHE A 92 -26.61 -9.50 -5.55
N ILE A 93 -25.53 -10.10 -5.06
CA ILE A 93 -24.38 -9.35 -4.50
C ILE A 93 -23.72 -8.48 -5.56
N ILE A 94 -23.50 -8.98 -6.79
CA ILE A 94 -22.94 -8.19 -7.88
C ILE A 94 -23.78 -6.94 -8.15
N ASN A 95 -25.10 -7.10 -8.26
CA ASN A 95 -26.00 -5.99 -8.52
C ASN A 95 -25.97 -4.99 -7.35
N SER A 96 -26.02 -5.48 -6.11
CA SER A 96 -25.92 -4.63 -4.93
C SER A 96 -24.60 -3.82 -4.91
N ILE A 97 -23.47 -4.43 -5.25
CA ILE A 97 -22.17 -3.71 -5.33
C ILE A 97 -22.20 -2.66 -6.45
N LYS A 98 -22.84 -2.94 -7.57
CA LYS A 98 -22.92 -2.00 -8.70
C LYS A 98 -23.83 -0.82 -8.41
N GLU A 99 -24.90 -1.03 -7.65
CA GLU A 99 -25.89 -0.02 -7.29
C GLU A 99 -25.51 0.78 -6.04
N GLU A 100 -24.65 0.22 -5.18
CA GLU A 100 -24.24 0.85 -3.92
C GLU A 100 -23.27 2.01 -4.16
N VAL A 101 -23.41 3.05 -3.34
CA VAL A 101 -22.51 4.21 -3.34
C VAL A 101 -21.40 4.01 -2.31
N PHE A 102 -20.18 3.85 -2.80
CA PHE A 102 -19.02 3.74 -1.94
C PHE A 102 -18.22 5.06 -1.92
N HIS A 103 -18.05 5.64 -0.73
CA HIS A 103 -17.25 6.84 -0.53
C HIS A 103 -15.78 6.54 -0.21
N LEU A 104 -15.32 5.30 -0.46
CA LEU A 104 -13.94 4.88 -0.27
C LEU A 104 -13.22 4.82 -1.63
N PRO A 105 -12.17 5.62 -1.83
CA PRO A 105 -11.41 5.60 -3.06
C PRO A 105 -10.67 4.27 -3.23
N MET A 106 -10.59 3.80 -4.48
CA MET A 106 -10.00 2.51 -4.84
C MET A 106 -8.48 2.49 -4.69
N SER A 107 -7.80 3.60 -4.97
CA SER A 107 -6.34 3.68 -4.95
C SER A 107 -5.82 4.54 -3.80
N PRO A 108 -5.44 3.95 -2.67
CA PRO A 108 -4.86 4.70 -1.54
C PRO A 108 -3.59 5.48 -1.92
N ILE A 109 -2.77 4.95 -2.84
CA ILE A 109 -1.54 5.62 -3.29
C ILE A 109 -1.87 6.94 -3.99
N ASP A 110 -2.89 6.94 -4.85
CA ASP A 110 -3.25 8.14 -5.60
C ASP A 110 -3.88 9.19 -4.69
N VAL A 111 -4.65 8.78 -3.68
CA VAL A 111 -5.16 9.69 -2.64
C VAL A 111 -4.01 10.28 -1.82
N ILE A 112 -3.05 9.46 -1.39
CA ILE A 112 -1.87 9.93 -0.63
C ILE A 112 -1.08 10.93 -1.49
N ARG A 113 -0.85 10.61 -2.77
CA ARG A 113 -0.16 11.51 -3.70
C ARG A 113 -0.90 12.84 -3.82
N GLN A 114 -2.19 12.81 -4.08
CA GLN A 114 -3.01 14.00 -4.23
C GLN A 114 -2.96 14.86 -2.97
N LEU A 115 -3.26 14.31 -1.80
CA LEU A 115 -3.23 15.03 -0.53
C LEU A 115 -1.87 15.66 -0.20
N ILE A 116 -0.77 14.98 -0.55
CA ILE A 116 0.58 15.50 -0.30
C ILE A 116 0.93 16.62 -1.29
N THR A 117 0.60 16.46 -2.57
CA THR A 117 0.98 17.41 -3.62
C THR A 117 0.11 18.67 -3.65
N GLU A 118 -1.13 18.58 -3.18
CA GLU A 118 -2.04 19.72 -3.03
C GLU A 118 -1.73 20.57 -1.81
N GLU A 119 -1.07 19.98 -0.81
CA GLU A 119 -0.71 20.71 0.41
C GLU A 119 0.37 21.74 0.15
N LYS A 120 0.10 22.94 0.60
CA LYS A 120 1.02 24.08 0.52
C LYS A 120 1.38 24.54 1.92
N PHE A 121 2.63 24.82 2.16
CA PHE A 121 3.06 25.45 3.41
C PHE A 121 3.89 26.70 3.14
N ILE A 122 3.88 27.60 4.11
CA ILE A 122 4.61 28.85 4.02
C ILE A 122 6.03 28.59 4.53
N SER A 123 7.03 28.87 3.67
CA SER A 123 8.43 28.88 4.04
C SER A 123 8.76 30.04 4.99
N PRO A 124 9.86 29.99 5.75
CA PRO A 124 10.31 31.10 6.59
C PRO A 124 10.49 32.43 5.87
N ASP A 125 10.72 32.40 4.54
CA ASP A 125 10.82 33.59 3.68
C ASP A 125 9.45 34.13 3.20
N GLY A 126 8.34 33.48 3.60
CA GLY A 126 6.98 33.84 3.23
C GLY A 126 6.50 33.29 1.88
N SER A 127 7.33 32.50 1.17
CA SER A 127 6.92 31.85 -0.08
C SER A 127 6.09 30.59 0.17
N TYR A 128 5.15 30.30 -0.76
CA TYR A 128 4.41 29.04 -0.73
C TYR A 128 5.26 27.95 -1.37
N ILE A 129 5.44 26.86 -0.64
CA ILE A 129 6.17 25.68 -1.13
C ILE A 129 5.19 24.50 -1.22
N ASN A 130 5.18 23.83 -2.37
CA ASN A 130 4.51 22.56 -2.54
C ASN A 130 5.44 21.43 -2.12
N ILE A 131 4.90 20.40 -1.48
CA ILE A 131 5.65 19.19 -1.14
C ILE A 131 5.99 18.41 -2.41
N ARG A 132 7.28 18.15 -2.62
CA ARG A 132 7.78 17.43 -3.79
C ARG A 132 7.72 15.91 -3.50
N PHE A 133 6.77 15.26 -4.15
CA PHE A 133 6.47 13.84 -3.99
C PHE A 133 6.86 13.06 -5.24
N GLU A 134 7.41 11.87 -5.06
CA GLU A 134 7.63 10.92 -6.15
C GLU A 134 7.37 9.48 -5.67
N GLU A 135 6.98 8.62 -6.60
CA GLU A 135 6.66 7.23 -6.34
C GLU A 135 7.67 6.30 -7.01
N CYS A 136 8.27 5.42 -6.22
CA CYS A 136 9.18 4.37 -6.67
C CYS A 136 8.51 3.00 -6.53
N THR A 137 7.56 2.72 -7.42
CA THR A 137 6.84 1.45 -7.51
C THR A 137 6.86 0.89 -8.93
N GLY A 138 6.40 -0.34 -9.10
CA GLY A 138 6.34 -1.00 -10.41
C GLY A 138 5.15 -0.59 -11.27
N ARG A 139 4.15 0.15 -10.74
CA ARG A 139 2.90 0.43 -11.43
C ARG A 139 3.08 1.36 -12.65
N ALA A 140 2.27 1.12 -13.68
CA ALA A 140 2.29 1.87 -14.92
C ALA A 140 1.17 2.92 -15.02
N HIS A 141 0.09 2.74 -14.27
CA HIS A 141 -1.11 3.58 -14.31
C HIS A 141 -1.38 4.18 -12.94
N GLN A 142 -2.05 5.30 -12.92
CA GLN A 142 -2.53 6.00 -11.73
C GLN A 142 -3.96 6.47 -11.96
N LEU A 143 -4.67 6.73 -10.87
CA LEU A 143 -5.98 7.37 -10.88
C LEU A 143 -5.83 8.84 -10.55
N GLU A 144 -6.50 9.68 -11.32
CA GLU A 144 -6.71 11.09 -11.03
C GLU A 144 -8.17 11.26 -10.64
N TYR A 145 -8.40 11.55 -9.36
CA TYR A 145 -9.74 11.73 -8.83
C TYR A 145 -10.27 13.10 -9.24
N LEU A 146 -11.44 13.09 -9.86
CA LEU A 146 -12.12 14.30 -10.30
C LEU A 146 -12.84 14.92 -9.10
N SER A 147 -12.82 16.25 -9.04
CA SER A 147 -13.61 16.96 -8.02
C SER A 147 -15.09 16.79 -8.34
N SER A 148 -15.84 16.21 -7.41
CA SER A 148 -17.29 16.14 -7.54
C SER A 148 -17.91 17.49 -7.17
N ASP A 149 -18.90 17.93 -7.93
CA ASP A 149 -19.71 19.12 -7.63
C ASP A 149 -20.70 18.91 -6.46
N GLY A 150 -20.46 17.86 -5.67
CA GLY A 150 -21.23 17.54 -4.45
C GLY A 150 -22.57 16.82 -4.69
N ASN A 151 -22.89 16.48 -5.93
CA ASN A 151 -24.14 15.84 -6.33
C ASN A 151 -23.92 14.46 -6.99
N ASP A 152 -22.66 13.96 -7.02
CA ASP A 152 -22.32 12.71 -7.68
C ASP A 152 -22.59 11.51 -6.76
N ASP A 153 -23.24 10.50 -7.31
CA ASP A 153 -23.57 9.26 -6.61
C ASP A 153 -22.34 8.38 -6.30
N TYR A 154 -21.16 8.66 -6.92
CA TYR A 154 -19.91 7.93 -6.68
C TYR A 154 -18.66 8.76 -7.01
N ILE A 155 -17.50 8.24 -6.59
CA ILE A 155 -16.20 8.85 -6.84
C ILE A 155 -15.81 8.65 -8.32
N HIS A 156 -15.71 9.75 -9.08
CA HIS A 156 -15.20 9.73 -10.44
C HIS A 156 -13.69 9.86 -10.48
N ALA A 157 -13.06 9.17 -11.42
CA ALA A 157 -11.64 9.25 -11.66
C ALA A 157 -11.31 9.04 -13.14
N GLU A 158 -10.09 9.39 -13.53
CA GLU A 158 -9.52 9.06 -14.83
C GLU A 158 -8.30 8.16 -14.65
N ILE A 159 -8.12 7.19 -15.55
CA ILE A 159 -6.92 6.36 -15.58
C ILE A 159 -5.90 7.05 -16.48
N THR A 160 -4.78 7.47 -15.90
CA THR A 160 -3.68 8.09 -16.63
C THR A 160 -2.43 7.23 -16.61
N SER A 161 -1.62 7.34 -17.68
CA SER A 161 -0.33 6.65 -17.74
C SER A 161 0.70 7.40 -16.92
N ARG A 162 1.38 6.66 -16.04
CA ARG A 162 2.43 7.22 -15.20
C ARG A 162 3.78 7.19 -15.92
N LYS A 163 4.50 8.32 -15.96
CA LYS A 163 5.88 8.37 -16.45
C LYS A 163 6.79 7.71 -15.44
N LYS A 164 7.22 6.49 -15.73
CA LYS A 164 8.18 5.77 -14.87
C LYS A 164 9.54 6.45 -14.93
N ARG A 165 10.04 6.84 -13.76
CA ARG A 165 11.44 7.23 -13.57
C ARG A 165 12.23 6.07 -13.01
N HIS A 166 13.49 5.97 -13.38
CA HIS A 166 14.37 4.93 -12.83
C HIS A 166 14.59 5.17 -11.33
N SER A 167 14.50 4.10 -10.53
CA SER A 167 14.59 4.19 -9.06
C SER A 167 15.84 4.94 -8.58
N ASN A 168 16.99 4.71 -9.20
CA ASN A 168 18.24 5.40 -8.82
C ASN A 168 18.14 6.92 -8.94
N HIS A 169 17.43 7.44 -9.94
CA HIS A 169 17.23 8.89 -10.08
C HIS A 169 16.32 9.44 -8.98
N ILE A 170 15.24 8.71 -8.64
CA ILE A 170 14.33 9.11 -7.58
C ILE A 170 15.08 9.17 -6.23
N PHE A 171 15.84 8.13 -5.90
CA PHE A 171 16.60 8.09 -4.67
C PHE A 171 17.72 9.14 -4.62
N ASN A 172 18.39 9.41 -5.76
CA ASN A 172 19.39 10.47 -5.85
C ASN A 172 18.77 11.85 -5.61
N ASP A 173 17.63 12.13 -6.24
CA ASP A 173 16.90 13.38 -6.02
C ASP A 173 16.42 13.52 -4.58
N PHE A 174 16.01 12.42 -3.95
CA PHE A 174 15.62 12.40 -2.55
C PHE A 174 16.83 12.67 -1.62
N GLN A 175 18.00 12.07 -1.88
CA GLN A 175 19.22 12.34 -1.13
C GLN A 175 19.70 13.78 -1.29
N ASN A 176 19.52 14.34 -2.47
CA ASN A 176 19.91 15.72 -2.78
C ASN A 176 18.82 16.76 -2.41
N ASN A 177 17.88 16.41 -1.54
CA ASN A 177 16.80 17.28 -1.07
C ASN A 177 15.95 17.87 -2.21
N LYS A 178 15.94 17.28 -3.41
CA LYS A 178 15.07 17.65 -4.55
C LYS A 178 13.67 17.07 -4.40
N LEU A 179 13.51 16.04 -3.55
CA LEU A 179 12.24 15.44 -3.16
C LEU A 179 12.11 15.49 -1.63
N ASP A 180 10.90 15.71 -1.15
CA ASP A 180 10.58 15.76 0.28
C ASP A 180 9.97 14.46 0.76
N VAL A 181 9.17 13.81 -0.10
CA VAL A 181 8.50 12.55 0.16
C VAL A 181 8.71 11.58 -1.00
N ILE A 182 9.07 10.35 -0.69
CA ILE A 182 9.03 9.23 -1.65
C ILE A 182 8.14 8.10 -1.12
N LEU A 183 7.38 7.48 -2.03
CA LEU A 183 6.61 6.27 -1.72
C LEU A 183 7.29 5.08 -2.38
N ILE A 184 7.53 4.03 -1.60
CA ILE A 184 8.21 2.82 -2.05
C ILE A 184 7.41 1.56 -1.74
N ASN A 185 7.53 0.56 -2.62
CA ASN A 185 7.10 -0.81 -2.36
C ASN A 185 8.30 -1.78 -2.51
N ALA A 186 8.04 -3.07 -2.70
CA ALA A 186 9.07 -4.08 -2.92
C ALA A 186 10.02 -3.74 -4.08
N CYS A 187 9.53 -3.13 -5.18
CA CYS A 187 10.37 -2.68 -6.30
C CYS A 187 11.36 -1.58 -5.89
N GLY A 188 10.92 -0.63 -5.06
CA GLY A 188 11.78 0.42 -4.49
C GLY A 188 12.69 -0.08 -3.36
N ALA A 189 12.44 -1.30 -2.85
CA ALA A 189 13.26 -1.90 -1.81
C ALA A 189 14.62 -2.44 -2.33
N ILE A 190 14.87 -2.45 -3.63
CA ILE A 190 16.10 -3.02 -4.23
C ILE A 190 17.00 -1.90 -4.77
N GLY A 191 18.28 -1.92 -4.42
CA GLY A 191 19.38 -1.18 -5.08
C GLY A 191 19.79 0.13 -4.40
N ALA A 192 18.96 1.15 -4.34
CA ALA A 192 19.34 2.50 -3.94
C ALA A 192 19.30 2.78 -2.43
N SER A 193 19.94 3.86 -1.98
CA SER A 193 20.02 4.29 -0.58
C SER A 193 19.28 5.61 -0.38
N ALA A 194 18.62 5.76 0.77
CA ALA A 194 17.89 6.97 1.16
C ALA A 194 18.27 7.48 2.56
N HIS A 195 19.39 7.01 3.11
CA HIS A 195 19.84 7.37 4.47
C HIS A 195 20.35 8.82 4.53
N ALA A 196 20.40 9.37 5.73
CA ALA A 196 20.88 10.74 5.96
C ALA A 196 22.41 10.80 5.82
N ILE A 197 22.90 11.34 4.72
CA ILE A 197 24.30 11.53 4.41
C ILE A 197 24.48 12.81 3.59
N SER A 198 25.61 13.50 3.77
CA SER A 198 26.03 14.61 2.91
C SER A 198 26.38 14.11 1.50
N THR A 199 26.10 14.93 0.52
CA THR A 199 26.42 14.67 -0.90
C THR A 199 27.17 15.85 -1.48
N ALA A 200 27.59 15.77 -2.73
CA ALA A 200 28.21 16.90 -3.42
C ALA A 200 27.25 18.12 -3.56
N GLU A 201 25.92 17.87 -3.57
CA GLU A 201 24.90 18.91 -3.70
C GLU A 201 24.32 19.34 -2.34
N VAL A 202 24.43 18.51 -1.29
CA VAL A 202 23.85 18.76 0.04
C VAL A 202 24.97 18.74 1.10
N PRO A 203 25.41 19.92 1.55
CA PRO A 203 26.40 20.02 2.63
C PRO A 203 25.82 19.46 3.95
N GLU A 204 26.70 19.21 4.89
CA GLU A 204 26.39 18.49 6.13
C GLU A 204 25.28 19.17 6.94
N GLU A 205 25.23 20.50 6.96
CA GLU A 205 24.27 21.29 7.70
C GLU A 205 22.84 21.24 7.11
N GLN A 206 22.74 20.85 5.84
CA GLN A 206 21.46 20.76 5.11
C GLN A 206 20.94 19.33 5.01
N VAL A 207 21.67 18.35 5.56
CA VAL A 207 21.22 16.97 5.59
C VAL A 207 19.97 16.86 6.49
N ARG A 208 18.91 16.30 5.93
CA ARG A 208 17.64 16.13 6.64
C ARG A 208 17.56 14.77 7.30
N GLN A 209 16.99 14.70 8.50
CA GLN A 209 16.65 13.43 9.14
C GLN A 209 15.64 12.65 8.29
N ARG A 210 15.79 11.34 8.24
CA ARG A 210 14.89 10.45 7.49
C ARG A 210 13.85 9.84 8.42
N LYS A 211 12.57 9.91 8.00
CA LYS A 211 11.47 9.21 8.68
C LYS A 211 10.78 8.27 7.69
N MET A 212 10.60 7.02 8.11
CA MET A 212 9.83 6.05 7.34
C MET A 212 8.48 5.82 8.01
N LEU A 213 7.42 6.03 7.25
CA LEU A 213 6.04 5.71 7.62
C LEU A 213 5.66 4.40 6.95
N ILE A 214 5.42 3.36 7.72
CA ILE A 214 5.02 2.05 7.22
C ILE A 214 3.49 2.01 7.32
N VAL A 215 2.82 2.23 6.18
CA VAL A 215 1.35 2.26 6.10
C VAL A 215 0.75 0.91 5.74
N GLN A 216 1.56 0.01 5.20
CA GLN A 216 1.16 -1.36 4.92
C GLN A 216 2.34 -2.29 5.15
N ASN A 217 2.17 -3.29 6.02
CA ASN A 217 3.18 -4.26 6.34
C ASN A 217 3.37 -5.28 5.21
N ASP A 218 4.61 -5.67 4.94
CA ASP A 218 4.90 -6.82 4.08
C ASP A 218 4.69 -8.12 4.87
N LEU A 219 4.18 -9.13 4.19
CA LEU A 219 4.10 -10.49 4.76
C LEU A 219 5.47 -11.16 4.79
N ASP A 220 6.37 -10.74 3.91
CA ASP A 220 7.77 -11.19 3.88
C ASP A 220 8.64 -10.24 4.71
N VAL A 221 9.17 -10.77 5.79
CA VAL A 221 10.07 -10.06 6.70
C VAL A 221 11.32 -9.53 6.00
N ASN A 222 11.84 -10.24 4.99
CA ASN A 222 13.04 -9.81 4.29
C ASN A 222 12.77 -8.55 3.47
N ILE A 223 11.59 -8.44 2.84
CA ILE A 223 11.18 -7.24 2.10
C ILE A 223 11.02 -6.06 3.07
N ASP A 224 10.38 -6.27 4.21
CA ASP A 224 10.22 -5.26 5.24
C ASP A 224 11.57 -4.75 5.77
N LEU A 225 12.50 -5.66 6.08
CA LEU A 225 13.86 -5.32 6.51
C LEU A 225 14.64 -4.58 5.41
N GLN A 226 14.51 -5.00 4.15
CA GLN A 226 15.15 -4.33 3.02
C GLN A 226 14.61 -2.91 2.83
N LYS A 227 13.32 -2.69 2.96
CA LYS A 227 12.73 -1.33 2.91
C LYS A 227 13.27 -0.46 4.05
N ARG A 228 13.24 -0.94 5.28
CA ARG A 228 13.79 -0.21 6.44
C ARG A 228 15.27 0.09 6.29
N GLY A 229 16.04 -0.86 5.77
CA GLY A 229 17.46 -0.69 5.47
C GLY A 229 17.76 0.39 4.41
N ARG A 230 16.75 0.96 3.72
CA ARG A 230 16.99 2.08 2.78
C ARG A 230 17.37 3.36 3.49
N ILE A 231 16.79 3.63 4.64
CA ILE A 231 17.07 4.84 5.44
C ILE A 231 18.06 4.61 6.58
N ASN A 232 18.53 3.37 6.77
CA ASN A 232 19.52 3.00 7.80
C ASN A 232 20.68 2.22 7.16
N ARG A 233 21.78 2.87 6.89
CA ARG A 233 22.96 2.28 6.24
C ARG A 233 24.26 2.79 6.83
N THR A 234 25.33 2.06 6.55
CA THR A 234 26.71 2.49 6.85
C THR A 234 26.97 3.87 6.24
N GLY A 235 27.56 4.77 7.00
CA GLY A 235 27.80 6.16 6.61
C GLY A 235 26.68 7.13 7.00
N GLN A 236 25.59 6.64 7.59
CA GLN A 236 24.55 7.46 8.17
C GLN A 236 25.11 8.42 9.23
N ARG A 237 24.62 9.66 9.22
CA ARG A 237 24.93 10.63 10.29
C ARG A 237 24.38 10.12 11.64
N ILE A 238 25.24 10.09 12.64
CA ILE A 238 24.92 9.56 13.99
C ILE A 238 23.94 10.48 14.72
N ASP A 239 24.04 11.80 14.48
CA ASP A 239 23.17 12.82 15.08
C ASP A 239 21.78 12.90 14.43
N LEU A 240 21.58 12.25 13.29
CA LEU A 240 20.31 12.17 12.55
C LEU A 240 19.85 10.71 12.39
N PRO A 241 19.58 9.97 13.47
CA PRO A 241 19.16 8.58 13.37
C PRO A 241 17.85 8.45 12.59
N PRO A 242 17.66 7.37 11.83
CA PRO A 242 16.42 7.14 11.10
C PRO A 242 15.26 6.90 12.08
N LEU A 243 14.10 7.45 11.77
CA LEU A 243 12.88 7.28 12.53
C LEU A 243 11.92 6.34 11.80
N TYR A 244 11.25 5.46 12.53
CA TYR A 244 10.26 4.53 11.98
C TYR A 244 8.94 4.69 12.71
N GLU A 245 7.85 4.74 11.94
CA GLU A 245 6.50 4.79 12.48
C GLU A 245 5.59 3.85 11.70
N TYR A 246 4.86 3.01 12.43
CA TYR A 246 3.87 2.11 11.86
C TYR A 246 2.49 2.72 12.01
N ILE A 247 1.80 2.88 10.89
CA ILE A 247 0.41 3.33 10.86
C ILE A 247 -0.47 2.08 10.76
N ILE A 248 -1.20 1.79 11.83
CA ILE A 248 -2.00 0.58 11.97
C ILE A 248 -3.42 0.99 12.29
N THR A 249 -4.40 0.42 11.58
CA THR A 249 -5.80 0.63 11.90
C THR A 249 -6.22 -0.17 13.14
N ALA A 250 -7.41 0.15 13.68
CA ALA A 250 -7.99 -0.61 14.77
C ALA A 250 -8.58 -1.96 14.33
N ILE A 251 -8.55 -2.29 13.02
CA ILE A 251 -9.13 -3.51 12.45
C ILE A 251 -8.38 -4.75 12.96
N PRO A 252 -9.08 -5.76 13.51
CA PRO A 252 -8.42 -6.94 14.11
C PRO A 252 -7.52 -7.72 13.15
N SER A 253 -7.89 -7.83 11.88
CA SER A 253 -7.07 -8.52 10.86
C SER A 253 -5.71 -7.85 10.64
N GLU A 254 -5.66 -6.52 10.62
CA GLU A 254 -4.41 -5.77 10.46
C GLU A 254 -3.52 -5.88 11.72
N LYS A 255 -4.13 -5.83 12.90
CA LYS A 255 -3.42 -6.07 14.16
C LYS A 255 -2.78 -7.45 14.18
N ARG A 256 -3.51 -8.49 13.73
CA ARG A 256 -2.99 -9.86 13.63
C ARG A 256 -1.79 -9.96 12.69
N LEU A 257 -1.86 -9.37 11.50
CA LEU A 257 -0.73 -9.36 10.55
C LEU A 257 0.51 -8.69 11.14
N ASN A 258 0.32 -7.57 11.82
CA ASN A 258 1.41 -6.86 12.50
C ASN A 258 2.04 -7.72 13.60
N MET A 259 1.24 -8.42 14.40
CA MET A 259 1.74 -9.35 15.43
C MET A 259 2.55 -10.49 14.83
N MET A 260 2.05 -11.10 13.75
CA MET A 260 2.76 -12.18 13.04
C MET A 260 4.11 -11.70 12.51
N LEU A 261 4.16 -10.51 11.90
CA LEU A 261 5.40 -9.91 11.40
C LEU A 261 6.40 -9.70 12.55
N ARG A 262 5.95 -9.18 13.68
CA ARG A 262 6.78 -8.95 14.87
C ARG A 262 7.30 -10.25 15.47
N ALA A 263 6.47 -11.29 15.55
CA ALA A 263 6.91 -12.60 16.01
C ALA A 263 8.03 -13.17 15.12
N LYS A 264 7.90 -13.01 13.79
CA LYS A 264 8.95 -13.38 12.84
C LYS A 264 10.22 -12.55 13.02
N LEU A 265 10.11 -11.24 13.21
CA LEU A 265 11.25 -10.35 13.46
C LEU A 265 11.99 -10.70 14.75
N ARG A 266 11.25 -10.99 15.84
CA ARG A 266 11.86 -11.46 17.10
C ARG A 266 12.62 -12.77 16.90
N SER A 267 12.05 -13.72 16.16
CA SER A 267 12.71 -15.00 15.87
C SER A 267 14.01 -14.80 15.08
N LEU A 268 14.02 -13.89 14.10
CA LEU A 268 15.23 -13.55 13.34
C LEU A 268 16.26 -12.84 14.19
N SER A 269 15.87 -11.90 15.03
CA SER A 269 16.77 -11.18 15.94
C SER A 269 17.38 -12.12 16.98
N ALA A 270 16.62 -13.06 17.53
CA ALA A 270 17.11 -14.07 18.47
C ALA A 270 18.20 -14.96 17.84
N ASN A 271 18.09 -15.25 16.52
CA ASN A 271 19.07 -16.07 15.81
C ASN A 271 20.33 -15.32 15.37
N THR A 272 20.24 -13.99 15.18
CA THR A 272 21.33 -13.17 14.62
C THR A 272 22.08 -12.33 15.66
N ALA A 273 21.43 -11.97 16.73
CA ALA A 273 22.00 -11.12 17.78
C ALA A 273 21.81 -11.80 19.15
N GLY A 274 22.85 -12.43 19.65
CA GLY A 274 22.91 -12.87 21.04
C GLY A 274 23.00 -11.70 22.06
N TRP A 275 22.43 -10.54 21.75
CA TRP A 275 22.53 -9.31 22.51
C TRP A 275 21.20 -8.93 23.15
N GLN A 276 21.20 -8.87 24.49
CA GLN A 276 20.04 -8.54 25.33
C GLN A 276 19.60 -7.06 25.27
N ASP A 277 20.41 -6.15 24.71
CA ASP A 277 20.11 -4.70 24.72
C ASP A 277 19.22 -4.22 23.57
N GLN A 278 18.98 -5.02 22.54
CA GLN A 278 18.03 -4.68 21.46
C GLN A 278 16.56 -4.86 21.87
N ASP A 279 16.30 -5.50 22.99
CA ASP A 279 14.93 -5.70 23.50
C ASP A 279 14.28 -4.41 24.02
N LYS A 280 15.03 -3.34 24.30
CA LYS A 280 14.46 -2.08 24.80
C LYS A 280 13.67 -1.30 23.76
N GLU A 281 14.08 -1.30 22.49
CA GLU A 281 13.30 -0.68 21.42
C GLU A 281 12.03 -1.49 21.05
N GLN A 282 12.01 -2.77 21.40
CA GLN A 282 10.87 -3.65 21.16
C GLN A 282 9.87 -3.69 22.33
N ALA A 283 10.26 -3.19 23.50
CA ALA A 283 9.45 -3.23 24.72
C ALA A 283 8.29 -2.21 24.74
N ASP A 284 8.35 -1.14 23.93
CA ASP A 284 7.34 -0.09 23.92
C ASP A 284 6.06 -0.45 23.12
N PHE A 285 5.96 -1.70 22.65
CA PHE A 285 4.78 -2.15 21.92
C PHE A 285 3.81 -2.89 22.83
N ILE A 286 2.60 -2.35 22.93
CA ILE A 286 1.48 -3.01 23.60
C ILE A 286 1.31 -4.41 23.00
N ASP A 287 1.50 -5.44 23.80
CA ASP A 287 1.17 -6.81 23.44
C ASP A 287 -0.35 -6.93 23.40
N ILE A 288 -0.88 -6.98 22.18
CA ILE A 288 -2.32 -7.17 21.92
C ILE A 288 -2.69 -8.63 21.70
N SER A 289 -1.72 -9.56 21.89
CA SER A 289 -2.01 -10.98 21.83
C SER A 289 -2.94 -11.38 22.98
N ASN A 290 -3.89 -12.22 22.70
CA ASN A 290 -4.77 -12.81 23.67
C ASN A 290 -4.81 -14.34 23.48
N LYS A 291 -5.41 -15.06 24.43
CA LYS A 291 -5.49 -16.54 24.39
C LYS A 291 -6.12 -17.13 23.13
N TYR A 292 -6.91 -16.35 22.39
CA TYR A 292 -7.57 -16.77 21.15
C TYR A 292 -6.78 -16.40 19.89
N GLY A 293 -5.79 -15.52 19.99
CA GLY A 293 -4.95 -15.12 18.86
C GLY A 293 -3.62 -15.90 18.78
N ASN A 294 -3.31 -16.70 19.81
CA ASN A 294 -2.10 -17.52 19.89
C ASN A 294 -2.35 -19.00 19.54
N GLU A 295 -3.59 -19.42 19.30
CA GLU A 295 -3.98 -20.69 18.74
C GLU A 295 -4.13 -20.56 17.21
#